data_56c5a1ab4f165d42bd9d0f5e6636d222
#
_entry.id   56c5a1ab4f165d42bd9d0f5e6636d222
#
_cell.length_a   1.000
_cell.length_b   1.000
_cell.length_c   1.000
_cell.angle_alpha   90.00
_cell.angle_beta   90.00
_cell.angle_gamma   90.00
#
_symmetry.space_group_name_H-M   'P 1'
#
loop_
_entity.id
_entity.type
_entity.pdbx_description
1 polymer ?
#
loop_
_entity_poly.entity_id
_entity_poly.type
_entity_poly.pdbx_seq_one_letter_code
_entity_poly.pdbx_strand_id
1 'polypeptide(L)'
;VSTIPLGPVLDTAHAPGAGARVVEPKTPALLLTNQHHLCPGCGEPLAVRAIAEALEDLGLVDTAVCALGIGCYTSFGATVDVDLVQCLHGRAPSVATGVKRMVPDATVFTLQGDGDMVNEGLQEVLHTAARGESLTAILVNNGVFGETGGHMTATSVLGQRTKNTIEGRDAEYHGFPILIGDLIARLEGAAYVARGSVHNAGAVARTTKMVRRAFETQRRREGFSFVEILTMCPTGWFIPTGEGPDYLASTLGEVHIMGELKADGQIRTTEELHAENVRKAAELEAQLARGGLED
;
A
#
# COMPACT_ATOMS: atom_id res chain seq x y z
N VAL A 1 3.11 9.11 38.62
CA VAL A 1 2.75 8.45 37.37
C VAL A 1 2.35 7.03 37.73
N SER A 2 1.03 6.73 37.70
CA SER A 2 0.46 5.43 38.05
C SER A 2 0.66 4.47 36.85
N THR A 3 1.45 3.43 37.06
CA THR A 3 1.57 2.33 36.11
C THR A 3 0.32 1.44 36.25
N ILE A 4 -0.51 1.44 35.21
CA ILE A 4 -1.60 0.47 35.09
C ILE A 4 -0.97 -0.88 34.79
N PRO A 5 -1.15 -1.93 35.60
CA PRO A 5 -0.66 -3.26 35.31
C PRO A 5 -1.45 -3.82 34.11
N LEU A 6 -0.78 -4.13 33.03
CA LEU A 6 -1.35 -4.90 31.92
C LEU A 6 -1.70 -6.29 32.47
N GLY A 7 -2.98 -6.63 32.44
CA GLY A 7 -3.45 -7.98 32.79
C GLY A 7 -2.79 -9.06 31.88
N PRO A 8 -2.83 -10.33 32.29
CA PRO A 8 -2.19 -11.39 31.53
C PRO A 8 -2.79 -11.44 30.11
N VAL A 9 -1.90 -11.35 29.13
CA VAL A 9 -2.24 -11.65 27.72
C VAL A 9 -2.77 -13.08 27.70
N LEU A 10 -4.01 -13.28 27.31
CA LEU A 10 -4.57 -14.60 27.09
C LEU A 10 -3.75 -15.29 26.00
N ASP A 11 -2.89 -16.21 26.43
CA ASP A 11 -2.16 -17.11 25.57
C ASP A 11 -3.15 -18.12 24.97
N THR A 12 -3.78 -17.79 23.86
CA THR A 12 -4.59 -18.73 23.08
C THR A 12 -3.68 -19.48 22.12
N ALA A 13 -2.63 -20.13 22.64
CA ALA A 13 -1.88 -21.10 21.88
C ALA A 13 -2.79 -22.29 21.58
N HIS A 14 -3.42 -22.31 20.42
CA HIS A 14 -3.89 -23.54 19.82
C HIS A 14 -2.66 -24.40 19.59
N ALA A 15 -2.51 -25.47 20.36
CA ALA A 15 -1.45 -26.45 20.15
C ALA A 15 -1.57 -26.97 18.70
N PRO A 16 -0.54 -26.84 17.87
CA PRO A 16 -0.57 -27.39 16.52
C PRO A 16 -0.72 -28.90 16.61
N GLY A 17 -1.64 -29.47 15.80
CA GLY A 17 -1.79 -30.91 15.67
C GLY A 17 -0.44 -31.58 15.34
N ALA A 18 -0.21 -32.78 15.86
CA ALA A 18 1.04 -33.53 15.68
C ALA A 18 1.35 -33.67 14.17
N GLY A 19 2.37 -32.96 13.69
CA GLY A 19 2.81 -32.97 12.29
C GLY A 19 2.82 -31.61 11.59
N ALA A 20 2.23 -30.56 12.15
CA ALA A 20 2.31 -29.22 11.58
C ALA A 20 3.73 -28.65 11.73
N ARG A 21 4.39 -28.38 10.62
CA ARG A 21 5.68 -27.68 10.61
C ARG A 21 5.43 -26.25 11.06
N VAL A 22 5.80 -25.92 12.29
CA VAL A 22 5.76 -24.51 12.77
C VAL A 22 6.80 -23.74 11.97
N VAL A 23 6.35 -22.91 11.05
CA VAL A 23 7.20 -21.93 10.37
C VAL A 23 7.17 -20.70 11.25
N GLU A 24 8.26 -20.41 11.93
CA GLU A 24 8.40 -19.15 12.64
C GLU A 24 8.29 -18.00 11.64
N PRO A 25 7.35 -17.06 11.84
CA PRO A 25 7.22 -15.92 10.94
C PRO A 25 8.48 -15.09 11.02
N LYS A 26 9.23 -14.98 9.91
CA LYS A 26 10.38 -14.08 9.81
C LYS A 26 9.86 -12.65 9.89
N THR A 27 10.18 -11.95 10.97
CA THR A 27 9.92 -10.50 11.08
C THR A 27 11.10 -9.76 10.48
N PRO A 28 10.88 -8.77 9.59
CA PRO A 28 11.95 -7.93 9.08
C PRO A 28 12.73 -7.26 10.23
N ALA A 29 14.05 -7.25 10.14
CA ALA A 29 14.92 -6.64 11.15
C ALA A 29 14.76 -5.10 11.20
N LEU A 30 14.34 -4.51 10.06
CA LEU A 30 13.98 -3.09 9.98
C LEU A 30 12.82 -2.68 10.87
N LEU A 31 11.96 -3.62 11.30
CA LEU A 31 10.87 -3.33 12.21
C LEU A 31 11.39 -3.39 13.64
N LEU A 32 11.72 -2.22 14.21
CA LEU A 32 12.26 -2.06 15.57
C LEU A 32 11.30 -2.51 16.66
N THR A 33 10.00 -2.39 16.41
CA THR A 33 8.93 -2.79 17.32
C THR A 33 7.67 -3.09 16.55
N ASN A 34 6.84 -3.98 17.11
CA ASN A 34 5.45 -4.21 16.66
C ASN A 34 4.43 -3.36 17.44
N GLN A 35 4.89 -2.49 18.33
CA GLN A 35 4.02 -1.58 19.08
C GLN A 35 3.83 -0.29 18.30
N HIS A 36 2.61 -0.03 17.90
CA HIS A 36 2.19 1.18 17.21
C HIS A 36 0.78 1.59 17.66
N HIS A 37 0.39 2.85 17.44
CA HIS A 37 -0.92 3.37 17.84
C HIS A 37 -2.02 3.22 16.76
N LEU A 38 -1.74 2.51 15.66
CA LEU A 38 -2.73 2.29 14.60
C LEU A 38 -3.89 1.43 15.09
N CYS A 39 -5.07 1.67 14.52
CA CYS A 39 -6.30 1.00 14.92
C CYS A 39 -6.24 -0.52 14.69
N PRO A 40 -6.98 -1.31 15.50
CA PRO A 40 -7.17 -2.74 15.22
C PRO A 40 -7.74 -2.97 13.80
N GLY A 41 -7.13 -3.87 13.05
CA GLY A 41 -7.52 -4.18 11.66
C GLY A 41 -7.03 -3.17 10.60
N CYS A 42 -6.23 -2.18 10.98
CA CYS A 42 -5.56 -1.30 10.03
C CYS A 42 -4.63 -2.10 9.12
N GLY A 43 -4.68 -1.84 7.81
CA GLY A 43 -3.83 -2.53 6.81
C GLY A 43 -2.44 -1.94 6.63
N GLU A 44 -2.20 -0.73 7.12
CA GLU A 44 -0.91 -0.04 6.93
C GLU A 44 0.30 -0.80 7.52
N PRO A 45 0.22 -1.47 8.70
CA PRO A 45 1.33 -2.28 9.20
C PRO A 45 1.75 -3.40 8.23
N LEU A 46 0.79 -4.01 7.52
CA LEU A 46 1.10 -5.04 6.52
C LEU A 46 1.77 -4.44 5.28
N ALA A 47 1.36 -3.24 4.87
CA ALA A 47 2.01 -2.52 3.78
C ALA A 47 3.46 -2.15 4.13
N VAL A 48 3.70 -1.61 5.34
CA VAL A 48 5.05 -1.28 5.80
C VAL A 48 5.93 -2.53 5.95
N ARG A 49 5.36 -3.64 6.42
CA ARG A 49 6.06 -4.92 6.43
C ARG A 49 6.49 -5.36 5.03
N ALA A 50 5.62 -5.24 4.03
CA ALA A 50 5.95 -5.56 2.64
C ALA A 50 7.09 -4.69 2.09
N ILE A 51 7.15 -3.41 2.47
CA ILE A 51 8.24 -2.49 2.13
C ILE A 51 9.55 -2.95 2.80
N ALA A 52 9.52 -3.24 4.11
CA ALA A 52 10.67 -3.67 4.87
C ALA A 52 11.26 -4.99 4.33
N GLU A 53 10.40 -5.99 4.05
CA GLU A 53 10.80 -7.25 3.42
C GLU A 53 11.47 -7.03 2.06
N ALA A 54 10.94 -6.13 1.24
CA ALA A 54 11.52 -5.83 -0.08
C ALA A 54 12.89 -5.14 0.04
N LEU A 55 13.08 -4.21 0.98
CA LEU A 55 14.36 -3.54 1.23
C LEU A 55 15.42 -4.53 1.73
N GLU A 56 15.08 -5.41 2.68
CA GLU A 56 15.98 -6.43 3.20
C GLU A 56 16.37 -7.45 2.12
N ASP A 57 15.41 -7.99 1.38
CA ASP A 57 15.63 -8.98 0.33
C ASP A 57 16.55 -8.46 -0.79
N LEU A 58 16.54 -7.15 -1.04
CA LEU A 58 17.37 -6.51 -2.05
C LEU A 58 18.71 -5.97 -1.49
N GLY A 59 18.93 -6.06 -0.17
CA GLY A 59 20.12 -5.51 0.50
C GLY A 59 20.21 -3.99 0.39
N LEU A 60 19.07 -3.27 0.46
CA LEU A 60 18.99 -1.82 0.27
C LEU A 60 18.86 -1.04 1.57
N VAL A 61 18.85 -1.72 2.71
CA VAL A 61 18.63 -1.14 4.05
C VAL A 61 19.51 0.06 4.32
N ASP A 62 20.84 -0.13 4.15
CA ASP A 62 21.86 0.89 4.48
C ASP A 62 21.84 2.12 3.56
N THR A 63 21.07 2.06 2.46
CA THR A 63 20.97 3.15 1.49
C THR A 63 19.56 3.71 1.38
N ALA A 64 18.61 3.16 2.14
CA ALA A 64 17.21 3.54 2.06
C ALA A 64 16.96 4.87 2.76
N VAL A 65 16.28 5.78 2.06
CA VAL A 65 15.80 7.06 2.60
C VAL A 65 14.33 7.19 2.28
N CYS A 66 13.49 7.32 3.31
CA CYS A 66 12.06 7.52 3.18
C CYS A 66 11.69 9.01 3.33
N ALA A 67 11.13 9.61 2.29
CA ALA A 67 10.41 10.87 2.42
C ALA A 67 8.98 10.54 2.87
N LEU A 68 8.73 10.74 4.17
CA LEU A 68 7.51 10.36 4.85
C LEU A 68 6.49 11.51 4.81
N GLY A 69 5.31 11.25 4.28
CA GLY A 69 4.21 12.22 4.27
C GLY A 69 3.47 12.30 5.61
N ILE A 70 2.25 12.82 5.61
CA ILE A 70 1.43 13.04 6.80
C ILE A 70 0.16 12.16 6.75
N GLY A 71 -0.07 11.40 7.83
CA GLY A 71 -1.22 10.52 8.00
C GLY A 71 -0.96 9.48 9.10
N CYS A 72 -1.85 8.49 9.26
CA CYS A 72 -1.69 7.42 10.26
C CYS A 72 -0.33 6.71 10.14
N TYR A 73 0.13 6.48 8.93
CA TYR A 73 1.42 5.85 8.62
C TYR A 73 2.65 6.69 9.09
N THR A 74 2.48 7.94 9.47
CA THR A 74 3.56 8.77 10.05
C THR A 74 4.12 8.13 11.33
N SER A 75 3.32 7.29 12.02
CA SER A 75 3.76 6.54 13.19
C SER A 75 4.94 5.62 12.92
N PHE A 76 5.13 5.18 11.67
CA PHE A 76 6.23 4.31 11.30
C PHE A 76 7.60 4.99 11.38
N GLY A 77 7.64 6.31 11.41
CA GLY A 77 8.87 7.07 11.64
C GLY A 77 9.59 6.72 12.96
N ALA A 78 8.87 6.16 13.95
CA ALA A 78 9.44 5.71 15.22
C ALA A 78 9.59 4.18 15.31
N THR A 79 9.16 3.43 14.32
CA THR A 79 9.07 1.95 14.39
C THR A 79 9.84 1.22 13.31
N VAL A 80 10.39 1.96 12.32
CA VAL A 80 11.15 1.39 11.20
C VAL A 80 12.55 2.01 11.20
N ASP A 81 13.58 1.17 11.10
CA ASP A 81 14.99 1.57 11.05
C ASP A 81 15.43 1.92 9.63
N VAL A 82 14.96 3.06 9.15
CA VAL A 82 15.29 3.63 7.85
C VAL A 82 15.51 5.13 8.02
N ASP A 83 16.47 5.71 7.32
CA ASP A 83 16.63 7.17 7.30
C ASP A 83 15.35 7.85 6.83
N LEU A 84 14.85 8.81 7.60
CA LEU A 84 13.55 9.45 7.37
C LEU A 84 13.68 10.97 7.24
N VAL A 85 12.98 11.51 6.25
CA VAL A 85 12.71 12.95 6.14
C VAL A 85 11.20 13.15 6.20
N GLN A 86 10.68 13.66 7.32
CA GLN A 86 9.26 13.98 7.41
C GLN A 86 8.94 15.22 6.59
N CYS A 87 7.94 15.12 5.73
CA CYS A 87 7.54 16.16 4.79
C CYS A 87 6.25 16.86 5.22
N LEU A 88 5.99 18.05 4.70
CA LEU A 88 4.66 18.64 4.76
C LEU A 88 3.69 17.84 3.90
N HIS A 89 2.40 17.96 4.20
CA HIS A 89 1.31 17.28 3.48
C HIS A 89 1.43 17.47 1.96
N GLY A 90 1.42 16.38 1.22
CA GLY A 90 1.52 16.35 -0.23
C GLY A 90 2.93 16.58 -0.81
N ARG A 91 3.93 16.95 0.01
CA ARG A 91 5.25 17.43 -0.49
C ARG A 91 6.34 16.35 -0.55
N ALA A 92 6.04 15.12 -0.13
CA ALA A 92 7.03 14.05 -0.10
C ALA A 92 7.71 13.79 -1.46
N PRO A 93 7.02 13.77 -2.63
CA PRO A 93 7.70 13.56 -3.92
C PRO A 93 8.69 14.67 -4.27
N SER A 94 8.39 15.93 -3.90
CA SER A 94 9.30 17.07 -4.13
C SER A 94 10.55 16.98 -3.26
N VAL A 95 10.38 16.63 -1.97
CA VAL A 95 11.50 16.43 -1.04
C VAL A 95 12.34 15.23 -1.48
N ALA A 96 11.71 14.10 -1.81
CA ALA A 96 12.38 12.90 -2.33
C ALA A 96 13.20 13.20 -3.60
N THR A 97 12.68 14.03 -4.51
CA THR A 97 13.43 14.50 -5.68
C THR A 97 14.70 15.23 -5.27
N GLY A 98 14.62 16.13 -4.29
CA GLY A 98 15.79 16.84 -3.76
C GLY A 98 16.82 15.89 -3.16
N VAL A 99 16.38 14.98 -2.29
CA VAL A 99 17.25 13.97 -1.67
C VAL A 99 17.91 13.10 -2.74
N LYS A 100 17.14 12.57 -3.70
CA LYS A 100 17.67 11.71 -4.76
C LYS A 100 18.72 12.39 -5.63
N ARG A 101 18.53 13.67 -5.92
CA ARG A 101 19.51 14.45 -6.72
C ARG A 101 20.79 14.76 -5.94
N MET A 102 20.68 14.96 -4.62
CA MET A 102 21.84 15.22 -3.76
C MET A 102 22.60 13.93 -3.41
N VAL A 103 21.91 12.80 -3.29
CA VAL A 103 22.48 11.47 -2.98
C VAL A 103 22.01 10.46 -4.03
N PRO A 104 22.62 10.47 -5.24
CA PRO A 104 22.13 9.69 -6.39
C PRO A 104 22.11 8.17 -6.18
N ASP A 105 22.97 7.66 -5.30
CA ASP A 105 23.09 6.23 -5.02
C ASP A 105 22.14 5.74 -3.92
N ALA A 106 21.49 6.66 -3.17
CA ALA A 106 20.51 6.30 -2.18
C ALA A 106 19.25 5.66 -2.83
N THR A 107 18.65 4.71 -2.14
CA THR A 107 17.32 4.16 -2.45
C THR A 107 16.27 5.07 -1.84
N VAL A 108 15.78 6.04 -2.61
CA VAL A 108 14.84 7.04 -2.12
C VAL A 108 13.41 6.62 -2.46
N PHE A 109 12.56 6.60 -1.45
CA PHE A 109 11.13 6.34 -1.66
C PHE A 109 10.25 7.29 -0.86
N THR A 110 9.00 7.47 -1.31
CA THR A 110 7.99 8.16 -0.52
C THR A 110 7.02 7.16 0.08
N LEU A 111 6.48 7.46 1.25
CA LEU A 111 5.36 6.75 1.85
C LEU A 111 4.26 7.77 2.19
N GLN A 112 3.12 7.62 1.54
CA GLN A 112 2.02 8.59 1.64
C GLN A 112 0.67 7.88 1.62
N GLY A 113 -0.32 8.45 2.31
CA GLY A 113 -1.72 8.06 2.19
C GLY A 113 -2.39 8.71 0.99
N ASP A 114 -3.59 8.25 0.65
CA ASP A 114 -4.35 8.76 -0.48
C ASP A 114 -4.79 10.22 -0.31
N GLY A 115 -5.20 10.63 0.88
CA GLY A 115 -5.45 12.04 1.18
C GLY A 115 -4.20 12.90 1.02
N ASP A 116 -3.06 12.42 1.49
CA ASP A 116 -1.77 13.11 1.39
C ASP A 116 -1.30 13.24 -0.07
N MET A 117 -1.23 12.13 -0.79
CA MET A 117 -0.69 12.11 -2.16
C MET A 117 -1.68 12.62 -3.20
N VAL A 118 -2.97 12.24 -3.10
CA VAL A 118 -3.92 12.48 -4.21
C VAL A 118 -4.77 13.74 -4.00
N ASN A 119 -5.03 14.14 -2.75
CA ASN A 119 -5.68 15.44 -2.49
C ASN A 119 -4.68 16.58 -2.39
N GLU A 120 -3.66 16.42 -1.52
CA GLU A 120 -2.73 17.50 -1.18
C GLU A 120 -1.51 17.58 -2.12
N GLY A 121 -1.12 16.45 -2.74
CA GLY A 121 0.14 16.29 -3.47
C GLY A 121 0.02 15.74 -4.89
N LEU A 122 -1.16 15.81 -5.52
CA LEU A 122 -1.37 15.24 -6.86
C LEU A 122 -0.38 15.80 -7.90
N GLN A 123 -0.19 17.10 -7.90
CA GLN A 123 0.72 17.77 -8.82
C GLN A 123 2.18 17.33 -8.59
N GLU A 124 2.61 17.18 -7.33
CA GLU A 124 3.97 16.79 -7.00
C GLU A 124 4.30 15.41 -7.53
N VAL A 125 3.44 14.42 -7.31
CA VAL A 125 3.67 13.06 -7.78
C VAL A 125 3.60 12.96 -9.30
N LEU A 126 2.65 13.63 -9.95
CA LEU A 126 2.55 13.66 -11.42
C LEU A 126 3.77 14.31 -12.07
N HIS A 127 4.22 15.46 -11.56
CA HIS A 127 5.43 16.10 -12.08
C HIS A 127 6.70 15.31 -11.80
N THR A 128 6.80 14.62 -10.66
CA THR A 128 7.92 13.74 -10.35
C THR A 128 7.96 12.55 -11.31
N ALA A 129 6.82 11.93 -11.57
CA ALA A 129 6.68 10.85 -12.53
C ALA A 129 6.95 11.30 -13.97
N ALA A 130 6.42 12.47 -14.38
CA ALA A 130 6.64 13.02 -15.72
C ALA A 130 8.12 13.32 -16.00
N ARG A 131 8.89 13.75 -14.98
CA ARG A 131 10.33 13.95 -15.11
C ARG A 131 11.15 12.66 -15.11
N GLY A 132 10.53 11.52 -14.82
CA GLY A 132 11.24 10.24 -14.72
C GLY A 132 12.26 10.20 -13.58
N GLU A 133 11.97 10.86 -12.45
CA GLU A 133 12.87 10.84 -11.30
C GLU A 133 13.11 9.39 -10.84
N SER A 134 14.37 9.03 -10.68
CA SER A 134 14.74 7.66 -10.28
C SER A 134 14.48 7.45 -8.78
N LEU A 135 13.21 7.42 -8.41
CA LEU A 135 12.71 7.16 -7.05
C LEU A 135 11.43 6.32 -7.10
N THR A 136 11.04 5.77 -5.96
CA THR A 136 9.83 4.95 -5.82
C THR A 136 8.80 5.69 -4.98
N ALA A 137 7.61 5.95 -5.51
CA ALA A 137 6.51 6.48 -4.72
C ALA A 137 5.58 5.34 -4.29
N ILE A 138 5.34 5.24 -2.98
CA ILE A 138 4.44 4.25 -2.38
C ILE A 138 3.24 4.97 -1.79
N LEU A 139 2.07 4.58 -2.26
CA LEU A 139 0.77 5.06 -1.82
C LEU A 139 0.07 3.97 -1.00
N VAL A 140 -0.27 4.24 0.25
CA VAL A 140 -1.22 3.42 1.03
C VAL A 140 -2.60 4.04 0.88
N ASN A 141 -3.48 3.35 0.15
CA ASN A 141 -4.80 3.84 -0.21
C ASN A 141 -5.90 3.07 0.55
N ASN A 142 -6.62 3.77 1.39
CA ASN A 142 -7.79 3.24 2.11
C ASN A 142 -9.08 4.01 1.78
N GLY A 143 -9.04 4.98 0.85
CA GLY A 143 -10.19 5.76 0.40
C GLY A 143 -10.72 6.73 1.45
N VAL A 144 -9.95 7.08 2.50
CA VAL A 144 -10.37 8.06 3.52
C VAL A 144 -9.16 8.77 4.14
N PHE A 145 -9.37 10.00 4.62
CA PHE A 145 -8.46 10.65 5.57
C PHE A 145 -8.63 9.99 6.95
N GLY A 146 -7.90 8.89 7.19
CA GLY A 146 -8.03 8.07 8.40
C GLY A 146 -7.70 8.84 9.68
N GLU A 147 -6.56 9.53 9.71
CA GLU A 147 -6.05 10.27 10.87
C GLU A 147 -7.04 11.31 11.41
N THR A 148 -7.76 11.99 10.53
CA THR A 148 -8.72 13.04 10.89
C THR A 148 -10.15 12.51 11.11
N GLY A 149 -10.35 11.19 11.09
CA GLY A 149 -11.59 10.54 11.46
C GLY A 149 -12.47 10.06 10.30
N GLY A 150 -11.88 9.77 9.12
CA GLY A 150 -12.57 9.07 8.04
C GLY A 150 -13.34 9.99 7.09
N HIS A 151 -12.77 11.14 6.70
CA HIS A 151 -13.35 12.00 5.66
C HIS A 151 -13.08 11.44 4.26
N MET A 152 -13.93 11.81 3.31
CA MET A 152 -13.76 11.45 1.90
C MET A 152 -12.45 11.98 1.33
N THR A 153 -11.79 11.16 0.51
CA THR A 153 -10.62 11.54 -0.30
C THR A 153 -10.95 11.53 -1.78
N ALA A 154 -9.99 11.95 -2.58
CA ALA A 154 -10.11 11.91 -4.05
C ALA A 154 -10.23 10.46 -4.58
N THR A 155 -9.74 9.46 -3.85
CA THR A 155 -9.78 8.04 -4.22
C THR A 155 -10.99 7.28 -3.69
N SER A 156 -11.78 7.86 -2.76
CA SER A 156 -13.01 7.23 -2.25
C SER A 156 -13.90 6.80 -3.40
N VAL A 157 -14.43 5.58 -3.37
CA VAL A 157 -15.27 5.06 -4.45
C VAL A 157 -16.72 5.55 -4.36
N LEU A 158 -17.48 5.48 -5.46
CA LEU A 158 -18.88 5.85 -5.45
C LEU A 158 -19.65 4.96 -4.47
N GLY A 159 -20.58 5.54 -3.74
CA GLY A 159 -21.33 4.86 -2.67
C GLY A 159 -20.56 4.68 -1.37
N GLN A 160 -19.25 4.96 -1.32
CA GLN A 160 -18.46 4.85 -0.08
C GLN A 160 -18.93 5.87 0.95
N ARG A 161 -19.35 5.35 2.11
CA ARG A 161 -19.74 6.18 3.26
C ARG A 161 -18.50 6.67 3.99
N THR A 162 -18.49 7.96 4.30
CA THR A 162 -17.42 8.62 5.04
C THR A 162 -18.02 9.62 6.01
N LYS A 163 -17.20 10.23 6.86
CA LYS A 163 -17.67 11.19 7.86
C LYS A 163 -18.41 12.40 7.26
N ASN A 164 -18.06 12.80 6.05
CA ASN A 164 -18.67 13.93 5.33
C ASN A 164 -19.48 13.50 4.10
N THR A 165 -19.63 12.20 3.84
CA THR A 165 -20.52 11.61 2.83
C THR A 165 -21.31 10.46 3.44
N ILE A 166 -22.20 10.80 4.39
CA ILE A 166 -22.94 9.82 5.21
C ILE A 166 -23.80 8.90 4.36
N GLU A 167 -24.41 9.44 3.29
CA GLU A 167 -25.24 8.68 2.34
C GLU A 167 -24.40 7.97 1.24
N GLY A 168 -23.08 8.12 1.30
CA GLY A 168 -22.14 7.63 0.30
C GLY A 168 -21.68 8.73 -0.67
N ARG A 169 -20.51 8.50 -1.31
CA ARG A 169 -20.02 9.40 -2.35
C ARG A 169 -20.96 9.38 -3.55
N ASP A 170 -21.44 10.53 -3.95
CA ASP A 170 -22.31 10.74 -5.09
C ASP A 170 -21.57 11.41 -6.23
N ALA A 171 -21.77 10.98 -7.48
CA ALA A 171 -21.06 11.48 -8.63
C ALA A 171 -21.43 12.93 -8.99
N GLU A 172 -22.68 13.34 -8.75
CA GLU A 172 -23.16 14.69 -9.08
C GLU A 172 -22.56 15.75 -8.16
N TYR A 173 -22.47 15.46 -6.84
CA TYR A 173 -22.01 16.43 -5.84
C TYR A 173 -20.53 16.29 -5.51
N HIS A 174 -19.95 15.07 -5.61
CA HIS A 174 -18.60 14.78 -5.16
C HIS A 174 -17.65 14.35 -6.28
N GLY A 175 -18.15 14.20 -7.50
CA GLY A 175 -17.39 13.71 -8.66
C GLY A 175 -16.92 12.25 -8.52
N PHE A 176 -16.16 11.80 -9.49
CA PHE A 176 -15.65 10.43 -9.58
C PHE A 176 -14.32 10.24 -8.84
N PRO A 177 -13.98 9.00 -8.42
CA PRO A 177 -12.68 8.71 -7.84
C PRO A 177 -11.53 8.94 -8.83
N ILE A 178 -10.40 9.43 -8.32
CA ILE A 178 -9.17 9.54 -9.11
C ILE A 178 -8.43 8.20 -9.04
N LEU A 179 -8.22 7.56 -10.19
CA LEU A 179 -7.40 6.37 -10.35
C LEU A 179 -5.95 6.81 -10.63
N ILE A 180 -5.22 7.15 -9.57
CA ILE A 180 -3.89 7.78 -9.68
C ILE A 180 -2.89 6.88 -10.40
N GLY A 181 -2.91 5.57 -10.18
CA GLY A 181 -2.05 4.61 -10.87
C GLY A 181 -2.24 4.64 -12.38
N ASP A 182 -3.51 4.76 -12.85
CA ASP A 182 -3.84 4.84 -14.27
C ASP A 182 -3.34 6.15 -14.92
N LEU A 183 -3.36 7.26 -14.18
CA LEU A 183 -2.81 8.52 -14.64
C LEU A 183 -1.29 8.46 -14.77
N ILE A 184 -0.61 7.94 -13.74
CA ILE A 184 0.85 7.82 -13.70
C ILE A 184 1.34 6.84 -14.78
N ALA A 185 0.64 5.72 -15.03
CA ALA A 185 1.03 4.75 -16.03
C ALA A 185 1.14 5.33 -17.46
N ARG A 186 0.38 6.39 -17.75
CA ARG A 186 0.41 7.09 -19.05
C ARG A 186 1.57 8.06 -19.22
N LEU A 187 2.29 8.39 -18.15
CA LEU A 187 3.44 9.29 -18.19
C LEU A 187 4.68 8.52 -18.69
N GLU A 188 5.42 9.09 -19.65
CA GLU A 188 6.60 8.43 -20.20
C GLU A 188 7.69 8.18 -19.16
N GLY A 189 7.90 9.14 -18.25
CA GLY A 189 8.90 9.04 -17.18
C GLY A 189 8.64 7.95 -16.13
N ALA A 190 7.42 7.42 -16.06
CA ALA A 190 7.11 6.27 -15.22
C ALA A 190 7.54 4.98 -15.90
N ALA A 191 8.47 4.24 -15.30
CA ALA A 191 8.98 2.96 -15.82
C ALA A 191 8.19 1.76 -15.27
N TYR A 192 7.72 1.85 -14.02
CA TYR A 192 6.94 0.80 -13.38
C TYR A 192 5.78 1.38 -12.57
N VAL A 193 4.58 0.83 -12.76
CA VAL A 193 3.37 1.23 -12.03
C VAL A 193 2.56 -0.01 -11.69
N ALA A 194 2.27 -0.21 -10.40
CA ALA A 194 1.50 -1.36 -9.94
C ALA A 194 0.50 -0.98 -8.85
N ARG A 195 -0.54 -1.79 -8.71
CA ARG A 195 -1.53 -1.72 -7.64
C ARG A 195 -1.67 -3.08 -6.99
N GLY A 196 -1.36 -3.15 -5.69
CA GLY A 196 -1.53 -4.32 -4.84
C GLY A 196 -2.51 -4.07 -3.72
N SER A 197 -2.61 -5.01 -2.78
CA SER A 197 -3.40 -4.86 -1.56
C SER A 197 -2.88 -5.76 -0.45
N VAL A 198 -3.45 -5.60 0.76
CA VAL A 198 -3.03 -6.37 1.94
C VAL A 198 -4.20 -7.08 2.64
N HIS A 199 -5.32 -7.29 1.95
CA HIS A 199 -6.54 -7.87 2.53
C HIS A 199 -6.42 -9.37 2.87
N ASN A 200 -5.43 -10.09 2.31
CA ASN A 200 -5.14 -11.48 2.65
C ASN A 200 -3.66 -11.81 2.38
N ALA A 201 -3.21 -12.96 2.88
CA ALA A 201 -1.80 -13.37 2.78
C ALA A 201 -1.29 -13.46 1.32
N GLY A 202 -2.11 -13.96 0.40
CA GLY A 202 -1.75 -14.03 -1.02
C GLY A 202 -1.62 -12.64 -1.66
N ALA A 203 -2.46 -11.69 -1.26
CA ALA A 203 -2.38 -10.30 -1.69
C ALA A 203 -1.11 -9.63 -1.15
N VAL A 204 -0.79 -9.81 0.14
CA VAL A 204 0.46 -9.32 0.74
C VAL A 204 1.67 -9.84 -0.03
N ALA A 205 1.76 -11.15 -0.29
CA ALA A 205 2.88 -11.74 -1.01
C ALA A 205 3.04 -11.19 -2.44
N ARG A 206 1.93 -10.92 -3.15
CA ARG A 206 1.98 -10.27 -4.46
C ARG A 206 2.42 -8.82 -4.36
N THR A 207 1.93 -8.09 -3.37
CA THR A 207 2.29 -6.69 -3.12
C THR A 207 3.77 -6.56 -2.78
N THR A 208 4.33 -7.43 -1.93
CA THR A 208 5.78 -7.47 -1.65
C THR A 208 6.61 -7.62 -2.94
N LYS A 209 6.18 -8.49 -3.86
CA LYS A 209 6.86 -8.64 -5.16
C LYS A 209 6.78 -7.37 -6.02
N MET A 210 5.64 -6.66 -6.00
CA MET A 210 5.49 -5.40 -6.73
C MET A 210 6.39 -4.30 -6.15
N VAL A 211 6.44 -4.17 -4.82
CA VAL A 211 7.33 -3.22 -4.14
C VAL A 211 8.80 -3.53 -4.44
N ARG A 212 9.18 -4.81 -4.38
CA ARG A 212 10.52 -5.26 -4.74
C ARG A 212 10.88 -4.88 -6.18
N ARG A 213 10.00 -5.13 -7.14
CA ARG A 213 10.21 -4.75 -8.55
C ARG A 213 10.34 -3.23 -8.73
N ALA A 214 9.58 -2.45 -7.99
CA ALA A 214 9.68 -0.98 -8.01
C ALA A 214 11.07 -0.51 -7.54
N PHE A 215 11.60 -1.07 -6.45
CA PHE A 215 12.96 -0.76 -5.98
C PHE A 215 14.04 -1.25 -6.96
N GLU A 216 13.86 -2.41 -7.59
CA GLU A 216 14.77 -2.89 -8.64
C GLU A 216 14.79 -1.93 -9.83
N THR A 217 13.64 -1.43 -10.27
CA THR A 217 13.49 -0.44 -11.34
C THR A 217 14.25 0.85 -10.99
N GLN A 218 14.09 1.33 -9.76
CA GLN A 218 14.83 2.50 -9.27
C GLN A 218 16.35 2.23 -9.26
N ARG A 219 16.78 1.08 -8.74
CA ARG A 219 18.20 0.70 -8.68
C ARG A 219 18.84 0.64 -10.07
N ARG A 220 18.09 0.17 -11.08
CA ARG A 220 18.54 0.15 -12.48
C ARG A 220 18.44 1.51 -13.17
N ARG A 221 17.92 2.54 -12.46
CA ARG A 221 17.74 3.92 -12.98
C ARG A 221 16.89 3.96 -14.25
N GLU A 222 15.87 3.12 -14.35
CA GLU A 222 14.99 3.03 -15.52
C GLU A 222 13.94 4.16 -15.55
N GLY A 223 13.73 4.87 -14.45
CA GLY A 223 12.79 5.97 -14.31
C GLY A 223 12.03 5.92 -12.99
N PHE A 224 10.88 6.60 -12.97
CA PHE A 224 10.01 6.65 -11.80
C PHE A 224 9.24 5.34 -11.62
N SER A 225 9.14 4.88 -10.37
CA SER A 225 8.32 3.72 -10.00
C SER A 225 7.20 4.13 -9.05
N PHE A 226 6.04 3.49 -9.20
CA PHE A 226 4.87 3.75 -8.35
C PHE A 226 4.21 2.45 -7.93
N VAL A 227 3.91 2.32 -6.64
CA VAL A 227 3.12 1.21 -6.11
C VAL A 227 2.00 1.74 -5.23
N GLU A 228 0.77 1.53 -5.66
CA GLU A 228 -0.42 1.75 -4.86
C GLU A 228 -0.75 0.47 -4.09
N ILE A 229 -0.92 0.58 -2.77
CA ILE A 229 -1.25 -0.53 -1.88
C ILE A 229 -2.60 -0.24 -1.23
N LEU A 230 -3.64 -0.97 -1.64
CA LEU A 230 -4.94 -0.88 -1.00
C LEU A 230 -4.86 -1.44 0.41
N THR A 231 -5.28 -0.65 1.40
CA THR A 231 -5.18 -0.98 2.83
C THR A 231 -6.53 -0.87 3.51
N MET A 232 -6.76 -1.66 4.58
CA MET A 232 -7.98 -1.59 5.37
C MET A 232 -7.94 -0.42 6.35
N CYS A 233 -9.07 0.29 6.48
CA CYS A 233 -9.31 1.28 7.53
C CYS A 233 -10.70 1.10 8.16
N PRO A 234 -10.94 0.01 8.93
CA PRO A 234 -12.28 -0.27 9.48
C PRO A 234 -12.85 0.88 10.30
N THR A 235 -12.01 1.55 11.07
CA THR A 235 -12.40 2.72 11.87
C THR A 235 -12.88 3.88 10.99
N GLY A 236 -12.15 4.21 9.92
CA GLY A 236 -12.54 5.28 8.98
C GLY A 236 -13.72 4.90 8.07
N TRP A 237 -13.99 3.61 7.91
CA TRP A 237 -15.13 3.08 7.15
C TRP A 237 -16.37 2.83 8.03
N PHE A 238 -16.25 2.98 9.36
CA PHE A 238 -17.34 2.74 10.32
C PHE A 238 -17.89 1.32 10.26
N ILE A 239 -17.02 0.32 10.09
CA ILE A 239 -17.36 -1.11 10.03
C ILE A 239 -16.63 -1.90 11.13
N PRO A 240 -17.13 -3.10 11.50
CA PRO A 240 -16.41 -4.02 12.36
C PRO A 240 -15.04 -4.40 11.80
N THR A 241 -14.05 -4.52 12.67
CA THR A 241 -12.65 -4.82 12.28
C THR A 241 -12.52 -6.08 11.41
N GLY A 242 -13.28 -7.14 11.74
CA GLY A 242 -13.25 -8.41 10.99
C GLY A 242 -13.78 -8.32 9.57
N GLU A 243 -14.58 -7.30 9.24
CA GLU A 243 -15.15 -7.09 7.91
C GLU A 243 -14.22 -6.31 6.96
N GLY A 244 -13.12 -5.75 7.51
CA GLY A 244 -12.19 -4.90 6.74
C GLY A 244 -11.66 -5.56 5.45
N PRO A 245 -11.15 -6.79 5.49
CA PRO A 245 -10.65 -7.47 4.29
C PRO A 245 -11.69 -7.65 3.19
N ASP A 246 -12.90 -8.09 3.54
CA ASP A 246 -14.00 -8.31 2.59
C ASP A 246 -14.52 -6.99 2.03
N TYR A 247 -14.65 -5.98 2.89
CA TYR A 247 -15.03 -4.64 2.47
C TYR A 247 -14.02 -4.06 1.47
N LEU A 248 -12.71 -4.19 1.73
CA LEU A 248 -11.69 -3.73 0.79
C LEU A 248 -11.85 -4.43 -0.55
N ALA A 249 -12.01 -5.75 -0.56
CA ALA A 249 -12.12 -6.54 -1.78
C ALA A 249 -13.36 -6.17 -2.60
N SER A 250 -14.51 -6.00 -1.95
CA SER A 250 -15.81 -5.75 -2.59
C SER A 250 -16.13 -4.28 -2.86
N THR A 251 -15.28 -3.34 -2.45
CA THR A 251 -15.48 -1.91 -2.67
C THR A 251 -14.30 -1.28 -3.40
N LEU A 252 -13.24 -0.92 -2.69
CA LEU A 252 -12.06 -0.31 -3.31
C LEU A 252 -11.44 -1.22 -4.38
N GLY A 253 -11.36 -2.52 -4.11
CA GLY A 253 -10.78 -3.52 -5.01
C GLY A 253 -11.53 -3.72 -6.32
N GLU A 254 -12.82 -3.39 -6.38
CA GLU A 254 -13.62 -3.44 -7.61
C GLU A 254 -13.42 -2.22 -8.52
N VAL A 255 -12.95 -1.11 -7.96
CA VAL A 255 -12.70 0.14 -8.71
C VAL A 255 -11.20 0.32 -8.97
N HIS A 256 -10.41 0.16 -7.94
CA HIS A 256 -8.94 0.19 -8.00
C HIS A 256 -8.41 -1.21 -8.32
N ILE A 257 -8.57 -1.66 -9.56
CA ILE A 257 -8.22 -3.02 -9.98
C ILE A 257 -6.73 -3.30 -9.79
N MET A 258 -6.42 -4.39 -9.07
CA MET A 258 -5.06 -4.79 -8.74
C MET A 258 -4.33 -5.40 -9.94
N GLY A 259 -3.05 -5.07 -10.08
CA GLY A 259 -2.18 -5.58 -11.13
C GLY A 259 -1.04 -4.63 -11.46
N GLU A 260 -0.23 -5.01 -12.43
CA GLU A 260 0.81 -4.15 -12.99
C GLU A 260 0.22 -3.32 -14.13
N LEU A 261 0.03 -2.03 -13.87
CA LEU A 261 -0.54 -1.05 -14.83
C LEU A 261 0.48 -0.64 -15.90
N LYS A 262 1.76 -0.60 -15.53
CA LYS A 262 2.85 -0.37 -16.47
C LYS A 262 4.07 -1.21 -16.08
N ALA A 263 4.55 -2.02 -17.01
CA ALA A 263 5.74 -2.84 -16.82
C ALA A 263 6.36 -3.15 -18.19
N ASP A 264 7.70 -3.19 -18.27
CA ASP A 264 8.46 -3.53 -19.48
C ASP A 264 8.03 -2.69 -20.70
N GLY A 265 7.71 -1.42 -20.49
CA GLY A 265 7.25 -0.49 -21.53
C GLY A 265 5.78 -0.68 -21.97
N GLN A 266 5.08 -1.68 -21.44
CA GLN A 266 3.67 -1.94 -21.76
C GLN A 266 2.76 -1.31 -20.72
N ILE A 267 1.72 -0.62 -21.20
CA ILE A 267 0.63 -0.07 -20.36
C ILE A 267 -0.57 -1.00 -20.51
N ARG A 268 -1.17 -1.38 -19.37
CA ARG A 268 -2.42 -2.12 -19.30
C ARG A 268 -3.52 -1.25 -18.75
N THR A 269 -4.71 -1.32 -19.32
CA THR A 269 -5.86 -0.61 -18.80
C THR A 269 -6.48 -1.35 -17.61
N THR A 270 -7.27 -0.64 -16.82
CA THR A 270 -8.03 -1.24 -15.72
C THR A 270 -8.96 -2.35 -16.22
N GLU A 271 -9.57 -2.20 -17.40
CA GLU A 271 -10.45 -3.20 -18.02
C GLU A 271 -9.68 -4.47 -18.41
N GLU A 272 -8.47 -4.33 -18.99
CA GLU A 272 -7.60 -5.46 -19.34
C GLU A 272 -7.16 -6.23 -18.08
N LEU A 273 -6.78 -5.51 -17.02
CA LEU A 273 -6.42 -6.11 -15.74
C LEU A 273 -7.61 -6.81 -15.08
N HIS A 274 -8.80 -6.22 -15.14
CA HIS A 274 -10.01 -6.84 -14.61
C HIS A 274 -10.30 -8.15 -15.33
N ALA A 275 -10.30 -8.15 -16.67
CA ALA A 275 -10.52 -9.34 -17.48
C ALA A 275 -9.48 -10.44 -17.20
N GLU A 276 -8.20 -10.06 -17.02
CA GLU A 276 -7.13 -11.00 -16.64
C GLU A 276 -7.37 -11.62 -15.26
N ASN A 277 -7.75 -10.80 -14.27
CA ASN A 277 -8.01 -11.27 -12.91
C ASN A 277 -9.20 -12.23 -12.86
N VAL A 278 -10.30 -11.93 -13.56
CA VAL A 278 -11.47 -12.83 -13.68
C VAL A 278 -11.06 -14.17 -14.30
N ARG A 279 -10.28 -14.15 -15.38
CA ARG A 279 -9.80 -15.39 -16.01
C ARG A 279 -8.92 -16.22 -15.07
N LYS A 280 -7.96 -15.59 -14.37
CA LYS A 280 -7.09 -16.28 -13.40
C LYS A 280 -7.88 -16.89 -12.23
N ALA A 281 -8.90 -16.20 -11.74
CA ALA A 281 -9.78 -16.73 -10.70
C ALA A 281 -10.51 -18.00 -11.17
N ALA A 282 -11.12 -17.95 -12.37
CA ALA A 282 -11.81 -19.09 -12.96
C ALA A 282 -10.87 -20.30 -13.23
N GLU A 283 -9.63 -20.04 -13.68
CA GLU A 283 -8.60 -21.06 -13.87
C GLU A 283 -8.22 -21.72 -12.55
N LEU A 284 -8.06 -20.95 -11.46
CA LEU A 284 -7.75 -21.45 -10.13
C LEU A 284 -8.90 -22.29 -9.57
N GLU A 285 -10.14 -21.83 -9.68
CA GLU A 285 -11.31 -22.59 -9.25
C GLU A 285 -11.41 -23.93 -9.99
N ALA A 286 -11.17 -23.94 -11.31
CA ALA A 286 -11.16 -25.14 -12.11
C ALA A 286 -10.00 -26.11 -11.74
N GLN A 287 -8.87 -25.60 -11.27
CA GLN A 287 -7.75 -26.42 -10.75
C GLN A 287 -8.11 -27.05 -9.41
N LEU A 288 -8.68 -26.26 -8.48
CA LEU A 288 -9.11 -26.76 -7.17
C LEU A 288 -10.20 -27.81 -7.29
N ALA A 289 -11.16 -27.62 -8.21
CA ALA A 289 -12.21 -28.61 -8.47
C ALA A 289 -11.67 -29.94 -9.04
N ARG A 290 -10.55 -29.90 -9.78
CA ARG A 290 -9.89 -31.10 -10.32
C ARG A 290 -9.00 -31.80 -9.29
N GLY A 291 -8.30 -31.06 -8.41
CA GLY A 291 -7.45 -31.60 -7.36
C GLY A 291 -8.21 -32.16 -6.15
N GLY A 292 -9.50 -31.90 -6.01
CA GLY A 292 -10.36 -32.46 -4.96
C GLY A 292 -10.99 -33.81 -5.29
N LEU A 293 -10.57 -34.47 -6.38
CA LEU A 293 -11.06 -35.80 -6.80
C LEU A 293 -10.00 -36.91 -6.66
N GLU A 294 -8.84 -36.63 -6.07
CA GLU A 294 -7.79 -37.61 -5.77
C GLU A 294 -7.58 -37.72 -4.25
N ASP A 295 -8.55 -38.31 -3.54
CA ASP A 295 -8.40 -38.91 -2.22
C ASP A 295 -9.12 -40.29 -2.18
#